data_2c9889af1d2a9998300d39b851a4a180
#
_entry.id   2c9889af1d2a9998300d39b851a4a180
#
_cell.length_a   1.000
_cell.length_b   1.000
_cell.length_c   1.000
_cell.angle_alpha   90.00
_cell.angle_beta   90.00
_cell.angle_gamma   90.00
#
_symmetry.space_group_name_H-M   'P 1'
#
loop_
_entity.id
_entity.type
_entity.pdbx_description
1 polymer ?
#
loop_
_entity_poly.entity_id
_entity_poly.type
_entity_poly.pdbx_seq_one_letter_code
_entity_poly.pdbx_strand_id
1 'polypeptide(L)'
;MTLVEILVVVVVIAVLATMVISIAGRIDNQGKERSVKALLAQLDAAIQEYRDFTSAFPAQPEKNFANAPAHSELLYRELDAIPSSHSVLTKIDDSFIENKYGTADTPSEIYDPWGTALDYIYAAGDNYPALISAGADKVFDSADDITNK
;
A
#
# COMPACT_ATOMS: atom_id res chain seq x y z
N MET A 1 -38.88 -22.06 -31.16
CA MET A 1 -37.79 -21.06 -31.02
C MET A 1 -37.13 -20.88 -32.36
N THR A 2 -37.04 -19.65 -32.81
CA THR A 2 -36.38 -19.35 -34.11
C THR A 2 -34.89 -19.07 -33.85
N LEU A 3 -34.08 -19.29 -34.90
CA LEU A 3 -32.65 -19.00 -34.81
C LEU A 3 -32.35 -17.55 -34.46
N VAL A 4 -33.22 -16.64 -34.87
CA VAL A 4 -33.14 -15.21 -34.54
C VAL A 4 -33.41 -14.94 -33.06
N GLU A 5 -34.34 -15.62 -32.41
CA GLU A 5 -34.60 -15.48 -30.96
C GLU A 5 -33.40 -15.87 -30.13
N ILE A 6 -32.73 -17.00 -30.48
CA ILE A 6 -31.51 -17.41 -29.78
C ILE A 6 -30.39 -16.41 -30.01
N LEU A 7 -30.21 -15.88 -31.21
CA LEU A 7 -29.20 -14.91 -31.53
C LEU A 7 -29.37 -13.62 -30.73
N VAL A 8 -30.59 -13.11 -30.63
CA VAL A 8 -30.88 -11.91 -29.81
C VAL A 8 -30.55 -12.15 -28.34
N VAL A 9 -30.95 -13.30 -27.79
CA VAL A 9 -30.64 -13.65 -26.39
C VAL A 9 -29.17 -13.69 -26.13
N VAL A 10 -28.38 -14.32 -27.02
CA VAL A 10 -26.91 -14.40 -26.87
C VAL A 10 -26.26 -13.03 -26.93
N VAL A 11 -26.72 -12.14 -27.84
CA VAL A 11 -26.21 -10.76 -27.92
C VAL A 11 -26.50 -9.98 -26.63
N VAL A 12 -27.73 -10.09 -26.10
CA VAL A 12 -28.10 -9.42 -24.84
C VAL A 12 -27.24 -9.92 -23.68
N ILE A 13 -27.05 -11.24 -23.55
CA ILE A 13 -26.19 -11.80 -22.50
C ILE A 13 -24.75 -11.32 -22.66
N ALA A 14 -24.20 -11.28 -23.87
CA ALA A 14 -22.84 -10.79 -24.11
C ALA A 14 -22.66 -9.32 -23.69
N VAL A 15 -23.65 -8.46 -24.00
CA VAL A 15 -23.61 -7.04 -23.59
C VAL A 15 -23.70 -6.91 -22.07
N LEU A 16 -24.58 -7.65 -21.41
CA LEU A 16 -24.68 -7.63 -19.95
C LEU A 16 -23.41 -8.14 -19.27
N ALA A 17 -22.81 -9.21 -19.78
CA ALA A 17 -21.58 -9.77 -19.25
C ALA A 17 -20.41 -8.75 -19.29
N THR A 18 -20.28 -7.99 -20.39
CA THR A 18 -19.23 -6.95 -20.48
C THR A 18 -19.42 -5.82 -19.49
N MET A 19 -20.67 -5.42 -19.20
CA MET A 19 -20.97 -4.40 -18.18
C MET A 19 -20.59 -4.88 -16.78
N VAL A 20 -20.91 -6.13 -16.43
CA VAL A 20 -20.60 -6.70 -15.10
C VAL A 20 -19.09 -6.75 -14.85
N ILE A 21 -18.30 -7.18 -15.84
CA ILE A 21 -16.84 -7.27 -15.73
C ILE A 21 -16.23 -5.88 -15.49
N SER A 22 -16.71 -4.85 -16.19
CA SER A 22 -16.19 -3.48 -16.04
C SER A 22 -16.48 -2.88 -14.67
N ILE A 23 -17.61 -3.23 -14.04
CA ILE A 23 -17.98 -2.75 -12.71
C ILE A 23 -17.17 -3.47 -11.63
N ALA A 24 -16.97 -4.77 -11.76
CA ALA A 24 -16.23 -5.58 -10.78
C ALA A 24 -14.81 -5.07 -10.54
N GLY A 25 -14.08 -4.72 -11.60
CA GLY A 25 -12.72 -4.17 -11.49
C GLY A 25 -12.66 -2.83 -10.75
N ARG A 26 -13.66 -1.97 -10.90
CA ARG A 26 -13.74 -0.69 -10.19
C ARG A 26 -14.00 -0.87 -8.69
N ILE A 27 -14.85 -1.81 -8.33
CA ILE A 27 -15.17 -2.11 -6.91
C ILE A 27 -13.95 -2.67 -6.20
N ASP A 28 -13.19 -3.56 -6.83
CA ASP A 28 -11.96 -4.13 -6.27
C ASP A 28 -10.92 -3.03 -6.00
N ASN A 29 -10.65 -2.15 -6.96
CA ASN A 29 -9.70 -1.06 -6.78
C ASN A 29 -10.14 -0.08 -5.67
N GLN A 30 -11.41 0.28 -5.58
CA GLN A 30 -11.91 1.13 -4.49
C GLN A 30 -11.76 0.46 -3.11
N GLY A 31 -11.91 -0.86 -3.04
CA GLY A 31 -11.63 -1.63 -1.83
C GLY A 31 -10.16 -1.53 -1.42
N LYS A 32 -9.25 -1.74 -2.37
CA LYS A 32 -7.80 -1.64 -2.17
C LYS A 32 -7.36 -0.23 -1.77
N GLU A 33 -7.88 0.81 -2.40
CA GLU A 33 -7.60 2.20 -2.01
C GLU A 33 -7.99 2.50 -0.56
N ARG A 34 -9.14 2.00 -0.11
CA ARG A 34 -9.57 2.14 1.30
C ARG A 34 -8.63 1.39 2.24
N SER A 35 -8.20 0.19 1.84
CA SER A 35 -7.24 -0.60 2.62
C SER A 35 -5.90 0.10 2.76
N VAL A 36 -5.37 0.71 1.68
CA VAL A 36 -4.14 1.53 1.74
C VAL A 36 -4.31 2.70 2.69
N LYS A 37 -5.40 3.45 2.59
CA LYS A 37 -5.63 4.60 3.48
C LYS A 37 -5.69 4.18 4.96
N ALA A 38 -6.30 3.02 5.25
CA ALA A 38 -6.31 2.47 6.59
C ALA A 38 -4.91 2.04 7.04
N LEU A 39 -4.14 1.39 6.16
CA LEU A 39 -2.76 0.98 6.41
C LEU A 39 -1.87 2.20 6.70
N LEU A 40 -1.94 3.25 5.87
CA LEU A 40 -1.19 4.49 6.08
C LEU A 40 -1.53 5.15 7.41
N ALA A 41 -2.81 5.16 7.81
CA ALA A 41 -3.22 5.69 9.10
C ALA A 41 -2.69 4.87 10.29
N GLN A 42 -2.59 3.54 10.16
CA GLN A 42 -1.98 2.68 11.18
C GLN A 42 -0.47 2.91 11.27
N LEU A 43 0.20 3.04 10.12
CA LEU A 43 1.64 3.35 10.08
C LEU A 43 1.92 4.75 10.65
N ASP A 44 1.09 5.74 10.35
CA ASP A 44 1.21 7.07 10.97
C ASP A 44 1.12 6.98 12.50
N ALA A 45 0.21 6.17 13.04
CA ALA A 45 0.13 5.95 14.48
C ALA A 45 1.40 5.29 15.04
N ALA A 46 1.95 4.29 14.34
CA ALA A 46 3.20 3.65 14.75
C ALA A 46 4.39 4.61 14.70
N ILE A 47 4.47 5.46 13.67
CA ILE A 47 5.49 6.51 13.52
C ILE A 47 5.38 7.56 14.65
N GLN A 48 4.18 7.92 15.07
CA GLN A 48 3.97 8.81 16.22
C GLN A 48 4.46 8.18 17.52
N GLU A 49 4.13 6.92 17.79
CA GLU A 49 4.61 6.18 18.96
C GLU A 49 6.16 6.08 18.96
N TYR A 50 6.76 5.83 17.80
CA TYR A 50 8.21 5.84 17.65
C TYR A 50 8.80 7.22 18.01
N ARG A 51 8.22 8.29 17.46
CA ARG A 51 8.67 9.66 17.73
C ARG A 51 8.51 10.04 19.20
N ASP A 52 7.41 9.67 19.82
CA ASP A 52 7.14 9.99 21.23
C ASP A 52 8.17 9.32 22.16
N PHE A 53 8.66 8.14 21.77
CA PHE A 53 9.71 7.44 22.50
C PHE A 53 11.12 7.97 22.21
N THR A 54 11.46 8.21 20.94
CA THR A 54 12.83 8.57 20.48
C THR A 54 13.05 10.08 20.35
N SER A 55 11.98 10.89 20.39
CA SER A 55 11.97 12.34 20.12
C SER A 55 12.36 12.70 18.67
N ALA A 56 12.38 11.74 17.75
CA ALA A 56 12.71 11.92 16.33
C ALA A 56 11.93 10.94 15.45
N PHE A 57 11.74 11.26 14.19
CA PHE A 57 11.25 10.30 13.21
C PHE A 57 12.39 9.43 12.65
N PRO A 58 12.14 8.20 12.19
CA PRO A 58 13.14 7.40 11.49
C PRO A 58 13.72 8.17 10.31
N ALA A 59 15.03 8.33 10.24
CA ALA A 59 15.67 9.13 9.19
C ALA A 59 15.80 8.30 7.90
N GLN A 60 15.20 8.79 6.81
CA GLN A 60 15.33 8.22 5.47
C GLN A 60 15.19 9.36 4.42
N PRO A 61 16.29 10.07 4.10
CA PRO A 61 16.26 11.27 3.26
C PRO A 61 16.32 10.98 1.76
N GLU A 62 16.56 9.74 1.36
CA GLU A 62 16.67 9.39 -0.06
C GLU A 62 15.30 9.46 -0.76
N LYS A 63 15.27 10.11 -1.93
CA LYS A 63 14.07 10.27 -2.76
C LYS A 63 14.17 9.44 -4.05
N ASN A 64 14.56 8.18 -3.93
CA ASN A 64 14.67 7.28 -5.05
C ASN A 64 13.69 6.13 -4.92
N PHE A 65 12.58 6.20 -5.62
CA PHE A 65 11.52 5.19 -5.59
C PHE A 65 11.97 3.78 -6.02
N ALA A 66 13.08 3.65 -6.76
CA ALA A 66 13.65 2.34 -7.06
C ALA A 66 14.09 1.60 -5.80
N ASN A 67 14.36 2.33 -4.71
CA ASN A 67 14.76 1.81 -3.41
C ASN A 67 13.59 1.72 -2.41
N ALA A 68 12.34 1.90 -2.83
CA ALA A 68 11.17 1.82 -1.95
C ALA A 68 11.13 0.54 -1.09
N PRO A 69 11.49 -0.66 -1.58
CA PRO A 69 11.59 -1.84 -0.72
C PRO A 69 12.59 -1.66 0.44
N ALA A 70 13.77 -1.09 0.18
CA ALA A 70 14.77 -0.85 1.22
C ALA A 70 14.32 0.24 2.21
N HIS A 71 13.60 1.26 1.74
CA HIS A 71 13.01 2.29 2.59
C HIS A 71 11.92 1.73 3.49
N SER A 72 11.09 0.84 2.95
CA SER A 72 10.05 0.12 3.69
C SER A 72 10.63 -0.82 4.75
N GLU A 73 11.68 -1.58 4.40
CA GLU A 73 12.43 -2.44 5.33
C GLU A 73 13.02 -1.63 6.49
N LEU A 74 13.65 -0.48 6.17
CA LEU A 74 14.19 0.42 7.19
C LEU A 74 13.08 0.89 8.13
N LEU A 75 11.96 1.36 7.59
CA LEU A 75 10.83 1.81 8.39
C LEU A 75 10.32 0.70 9.31
N TYR A 76 10.06 -0.49 8.76
CA TYR A 76 9.58 -1.63 9.54
C TYR A 76 10.54 -1.95 10.69
N ARG A 77 11.84 -2.05 10.42
CA ARG A 77 12.88 -2.34 11.41
C ARG A 77 12.91 -1.31 12.54
N GLU A 78 12.86 -0.02 12.19
CA GLU A 78 12.89 1.05 13.19
C GLU A 78 11.64 1.02 14.08
N LEU A 79 10.46 0.81 13.48
CA LEU A 79 9.20 0.74 14.23
C LEU A 79 9.12 -0.53 15.10
N ASP A 80 9.65 -1.65 14.61
CA ASP A 80 9.66 -2.93 15.33
C ASP A 80 10.57 -2.92 16.56
N ALA A 81 11.63 -2.12 16.52
CA ALA A 81 12.61 -1.99 17.61
C ALA A 81 12.04 -1.30 18.86
N ILE A 82 10.95 -0.56 18.76
CA ILE A 82 10.36 0.21 19.86
C ILE A 82 9.07 -0.47 20.34
N PRO A 83 8.93 -0.83 21.64
CA PRO A 83 7.76 -1.59 22.12
C PRO A 83 6.40 -0.93 21.86
N SER A 84 6.30 0.40 21.94
CA SER A 84 5.05 1.13 21.68
C SER A 84 4.67 1.08 20.21
N SER A 85 5.58 1.38 19.27
CA SER A 85 5.32 1.28 17.83
C SER A 85 5.15 -0.16 17.36
N HIS A 86 5.91 -1.12 17.90
CA HIS A 86 5.72 -2.55 17.65
C HIS A 86 4.28 -2.99 17.98
N SER A 87 3.73 -2.53 19.11
CA SER A 87 2.35 -2.87 19.49
C SER A 87 1.29 -2.34 18.51
N VAL A 88 1.60 -1.32 17.73
CA VAL A 88 0.75 -0.84 16.64
C VAL A 88 0.99 -1.65 15.36
N LEU A 89 2.25 -1.97 15.03
CA LEU A 89 2.59 -2.82 13.88
C LEU A 89 1.89 -4.18 13.93
N THR A 90 1.82 -4.82 15.10
CA THR A 90 1.14 -6.10 15.28
C THR A 90 -0.37 -6.09 15.05
N LYS A 91 -0.97 -4.91 14.85
CA LYS A 91 -2.39 -4.75 14.47
C LYS A 91 -2.59 -4.60 12.97
N ILE A 92 -1.51 -4.41 12.21
CA ILE A 92 -1.54 -4.40 10.76
C ILE A 92 -1.77 -5.83 10.29
N ASP A 93 -2.61 -6.00 9.26
CA ASP A 93 -2.88 -7.30 8.67
C ASP A 93 -1.59 -7.88 8.07
N ASP A 94 -1.29 -9.13 8.41
CA ASP A 94 -0.07 -9.83 7.97
C ASP A 94 0.07 -9.89 6.43
N SER A 95 -1.04 -9.74 5.69
CA SER A 95 -1.01 -9.70 4.23
C SER A 95 -0.29 -8.48 3.64
N PHE A 96 -0.06 -7.45 4.45
CA PHE A 96 0.71 -6.26 4.06
C PHE A 96 2.18 -6.32 4.48
N ILE A 97 2.57 -7.33 5.26
CA ILE A 97 3.92 -7.47 5.79
C ILE A 97 4.54 -8.72 5.19
N GLU A 98 5.49 -8.53 4.31
CA GLU A 98 6.16 -9.63 3.63
C GLU A 98 7.69 -9.39 3.61
N ASN A 99 8.47 -10.45 3.47
CA ASN A 99 9.92 -10.36 3.26
C ASN A 99 10.21 -10.86 1.83
N LYS A 100 10.23 -9.94 0.88
CA LYS A 100 10.52 -10.21 -0.54
C LYS A 100 11.82 -9.57 -1.02
N TYR A 101 12.31 -8.56 -0.29
CA TYR A 101 13.52 -7.84 -0.62
C TYR A 101 14.66 -8.33 0.28
N GLY A 102 15.80 -8.64 -0.32
CA GLY A 102 16.96 -9.12 0.43
C GLY A 102 16.97 -10.63 0.66
N THR A 103 17.22 -11.07 1.89
CA THR A 103 17.32 -12.49 2.30
C THR A 103 16.32 -12.81 3.40
N ALA A 104 16.14 -14.09 3.71
CA ALA A 104 15.25 -14.52 4.79
C ALA A 104 15.61 -13.98 6.18
N ASP A 105 16.83 -13.50 6.36
CA ASP A 105 17.33 -12.94 7.63
C ASP A 105 17.19 -11.40 7.70
N THR A 106 16.68 -10.75 6.63
CA THR A 106 16.41 -9.30 6.64
C THR A 106 15.04 -9.01 7.25
N PRO A 107 14.82 -7.80 7.79
CA PRO A 107 13.50 -7.36 8.23
C PRO A 107 12.46 -7.42 7.10
N SER A 108 11.19 -7.43 7.47
CA SER A 108 10.09 -7.40 6.51
C SER A 108 9.91 -6.02 5.89
N GLU A 109 9.26 -6.00 4.75
CA GLU A 109 8.77 -4.78 4.09
C GLU A 109 7.25 -4.69 4.22
N ILE A 110 6.73 -3.48 4.04
CA ILE A 110 5.31 -3.18 4.06
C ILE A 110 4.84 -2.99 2.61
N TYR A 111 3.88 -3.76 2.19
CA TYR A 111 3.33 -3.75 0.83
C TYR A 111 1.92 -3.19 0.79
N ASP A 112 1.58 -2.59 -0.33
CA ASP A 112 0.20 -2.21 -0.63
C ASP A 112 -0.60 -3.41 -1.19
N PRO A 113 -1.95 -3.32 -1.30
CA PRO A 113 -2.79 -4.41 -1.82
C PRO A 113 -2.55 -4.76 -3.29
N TRP A 114 -1.79 -3.97 -4.02
CA TRP A 114 -1.39 -4.27 -5.39
C TRP A 114 -0.03 -4.96 -5.45
N GLY A 115 0.66 -5.11 -4.30
CA GLY A 115 1.92 -5.82 -4.15
C GLY A 115 3.15 -4.97 -4.45
N THR A 116 3.04 -3.65 -4.31
CA THR A 116 4.16 -2.71 -4.38
C THR A 116 4.58 -2.32 -2.96
N ALA A 117 5.88 -2.32 -2.67
CA ALA A 117 6.37 -1.87 -1.37
C ALA A 117 6.07 -0.39 -1.18
N LEU A 118 5.62 -0.01 0.02
CA LEU A 118 5.42 1.40 0.36
C LEU A 118 6.76 2.12 0.40
N ASP A 119 6.78 3.35 -0.11
CA ASP A 119 7.92 4.21 0.07
C ASP A 119 7.77 5.07 1.33
N TYR A 120 8.89 5.26 2.03
CA TYR A 120 8.98 6.08 3.23
C TYR A 120 10.08 7.11 3.05
N ILE A 121 9.75 8.38 3.24
CA ILE A 121 10.71 9.48 3.09
C ILE A 121 10.60 10.43 4.28
N TYR A 122 11.73 10.68 4.93
CA TYR A 122 11.89 11.73 5.94
C TYR A 122 13.30 12.30 5.93
N ALA A 123 13.42 13.58 5.62
CA ALA A 123 14.68 14.34 5.69
C ALA A 123 14.66 15.35 6.83
N ALA A 124 15.85 15.69 7.35
CA ALA A 124 15.99 16.72 8.35
C ALA A 124 15.45 18.06 7.83
N GLY A 125 14.45 18.61 8.51
CA GLY A 125 13.77 19.84 8.10
C GLY A 125 12.35 19.62 7.55
N ASP A 126 11.97 18.38 7.25
CA ASP A 126 10.58 18.07 6.94
C ASP A 126 9.72 18.12 8.22
N ASN A 127 8.51 18.67 8.09
CA ASN A 127 7.60 18.76 9.23
C ASN A 127 7.08 17.38 9.66
N TYR A 128 6.90 16.46 8.69
CA TYR A 128 6.35 15.14 8.89
C TYR A 128 6.80 14.17 7.79
N PRO A 129 7.00 12.87 8.09
CA PRO A 129 7.34 11.86 7.09
C PRO A 129 6.29 11.70 5.99
N ALA A 130 6.71 11.33 4.81
CA ALA A 130 5.84 10.89 3.73
C ALA A 130 5.83 9.37 3.64
N LEU A 131 4.63 8.79 3.60
CA LEU A 131 4.36 7.41 3.23
C LEU A 131 3.64 7.44 1.88
N ILE A 132 4.11 6.65 0.92
CA ILE A 132 3.60 6.67 -0.44
C ILE A 132 3.36 5.24 -0.93
N SER A 133 2.15 4.97 -1.41
CA SER A 133 1.83 3.79 -2.20
C SER A 133 1.76 4.19 -3.68
N ALA A 134 2.33 3.38 -4.54
CA ALA A 134 2.33 3.59 -5.99
C ALA A 134 0.95 3.33 -6.65
N GLY A 135 -0.08 2.99 -5.86
CA GLY A 135 -1.42 2.80 -6.38
C GLY A 135 -1.59 1.58 -7.30
N ALA A 136 -2.65 1.63 -8.11
CA ALA A 136 -3.07 0.49 -8.94
C ALA A 136 -2.13 0.24 -10.12
N ASP A 137 -1.50 1.29 -10.66
CA ASP A 137 -0.58 1.17 -11.80
C ASP A 137 0.83 0.72 -11.38
N LYS A 138 1.12 0.69 -10.06
CA LYS A 138 2.40 0.28 -9.46
C LYS A 138 3.59 1.15 -9.87
N VAL A 139 3.33 2.38 -10.27
CA VAL A 139 4.34 3.34 -10.72
C VAL A 139 4.32 4.56 -9.82
N PHE A 140 5.38 4.81 -9.09
CA PHE A 140 5.52 6.02 -8.28
C PHE A 140 5.58 7.29 -9.13
N ASP A 141 5.21 8.42 -8.55
CA ASP A 141 5.10 9.73 -9.19
C ASP A 141 4.02 9.76 -10.28
N SER A 142 2.93 9.05 -10.04
CA SER A 142 1.77 8.96 -10.91
C SER A 142 0.52 9.58 -10.28
N ALA A 143 -0.57 9.64 -11.05
CA ALA A 143 -1.81 10.29 -10.60
C ALA A 143 -2.62 9.46 -9.60
N ASP A 144 -2.35 8.17 -9.47
CA ASP A 144 -3.03 7.25 -8.55
C ASP A 144 -2.21 6.93 -7.29
N ASP A 145 -1.07 7.60 -7.09
CA ASP A 145 -0.32 7.54 -5.83
C ASP A 145 -1.20 7.92 -4.64
N ILE A 146 -1.10 7.14 -3.58
CA ILE A 146 -1.83 7.38 -2.33
C ILE A 146 -0.82 7.73 -1.24
N THR A 147 -0.99 8.89 -0.63
CA THR A 147 -0.09 9.38 0.41
C THR A 147 -0.84 9.69 1.71
N ASN A 148 -0.09 9.76 2.82
CA ASN A 148 -0.59 10.18 4.12
C ASN A 148 -0.68 11.72 4.29
N LYS A 149 -0.32 12.48 3.25
CA LYS A 149 -0.32 13.96 3.24
C LYS A 149 -1.42 14.51 2.37
#